data_8219526c3cc878c30992472bd4a31a64
#
_entry.id   8219526c3cc878c30992472bd4a31a64
#
_cell.length_a   1.000
_cell.length_b   1.000
_cell.length_c   1.000
_cell.angle_alpha   90.00
_cell.angle_beta   90.00
_cell.angle_gamma   90.00
#
_symmetry.space_group_name_H-M   'P 1'
#
loop_
_entity.id
_entity.type
_entity.pdbx_description
1 polymer ?
#
loop_
_entity_poly.entity_id
_entity_poly.type
_entity_poly.pdbx_seq_one_letter_code
_entity_poly.pdbx_strand_id
1 'polypeptide(L)'
;MGVILKLCHWWMIALWVVMMVYWAIAALFVKRGGDRSALRRGMRMRLLLFVVIIATMVFLRRSSSFHALQWAVFQSVPLAVTGAAFVTVGAALAFTARAAIGRNWGSPAVRKSDTELVTSGPYKVIRHPIYSGLLLMMTGTSIGLSPAWWFVVILASLYFLRSARSEEEFMTERFPEAYPAYRARTKMLVPFLI
;
A
#
# COMPACT_ATOMS: atom_id res chain seq x y z
N MET A 1 -17.10 25.06 -8.90
CA MET A 1 -16.62 23.76 -9.41
C MET A 1 -15.11 23.59 -9.29
N GLY A 2 -14.28 24.54 -9.73
CA GLY A 2 -12.81 24.44 -9.67
C GLY A 2 -12.20 24.39 -8.27
N VAL A 3 -12.82 24.99 -7.24
CA VAL A 3 -12.30 25.01 -5.87
C VAL A 3 -12.41 23.62 -5.22
N ILE A 4 -13.57 22.96 -5.32
CA ILE A 4 -13.79 21.61 -4.76
C ILE A 4 -12.83 20.61 -5.39
N LEU A 5 -12.66 20.66 -6.71
CA LEU A 5 -11.74 19.81 -7.44
C LEU A 5 -10.31 19.96 -6.92
N LYS A 6 -9.82 21.19 -6.78
CA LYS A 6 -8.49 21.48 -6.24
C LYS A 6 -8.34 20.99 -4.80
N LEU A 7 -9.35 21.21 -3.95
CA LEU A 7 -9.33 20.74 -2.56
C LEU A 7 -9.24 19.20 -2.47
N CYS A 8 -10.01 18.46 -3.26
CA CYS A 8 -9.92 17.00 -3.31
C CYS A 8 -8.54 16.54 -3.76
N HIS A 9 -7.95 17.13 -4.77
CA HIS A 9 -6.62 16.79 -5.27
C HIS A 9 -5.55 17.07 -4.22
N TRP A 10 -5.55 18.26 -3.59
CA TRP A 10 -4.62 18.59 -2.51
C TRP A 10 -4.78 17.69 -1.29
N TRP A 11 -6.02 17.32 -0.94
CA TRP A 11 -6.30 16.38 0.13
C TRP A 11 -5.68 15.01 -0.13
N MET A 12 -5.87 14.45 -1.34
CA MET A 12 -5.25 13.17 -1.71
C MET A 12 -3.74 13.23 -1.63
N ILE A 13 -3.11 14.31 -2.16
CA ILE A 13 -1.67 14.51 -2.08
C ILE A 13 -1.20 14.59 -0.63
N ALA A 14 -1.89 15.37 0.21
CA ALA A 14 -1.55 15.52 1.62
C ALA A 14 -1.58 14.17 2.35
N LEU A 15 -2.60 13.32 2.11
CA LEU A 15 -2.68 11.99 2.71
C LEU A 15 -1.53 11.08 2.26
N TRP A 16 -1.10 11.14 1.00
CA TRP A 16 0.08 10.41 0.54
C TRP A 16 1.36 10.91 1.23
N VAL A 17 1.54 12.22 1.37
CA VAL A 17 2.70 12.80 2.07
C VAL A 17 2.70 12.37 3.54
N VAL A 18 1.57 12.49 4.24
CA VAL A 18 1.43 12.04 5.63
C VAL A 18 1.74 10.55 5.76
N MET A 19 1.24 9.73 4.84
CA MET A 19 1.54 8.30 4.78
C MET A 19 3.04 8.05 4.67
N MET A 20 3.73 8.70 3.73
CA MET A 20 5.17 8.53 3.51
C MET A 20 5.99 8.95 4.73
N VAL A 21 5.66 10.10 5.35
CA VAL A 21 6.32 10.60 6.56
C VAL A 21 6.11 9.62 7.72
N TYR A 22 4.87 9.17 7.93
CA TYR A 22 4.56 8.20 8.98
C TYR A 22 5.35 6.89 8.80
N TRP A 23 5.44 6.36 7.56
CA TRP A 23 6.20 5.14 7.28
C TRP A 23 7.70 5.33 7.49
N ALA A 24 8.26 6.48 7.09
CA ALA A 24 9.66 6.81 7.33
C ALA A 24 9.98 6.84 8.83
N ILE A 25 9.15 7.52 9.62
CA ILE A 25 9.28 7.57 11.08
C ILE A 25 9.11 6.18 11.68
N ALA A 26 8.05 5.46 11.30
CA ALA A 26 7.75 4.14 11.83
C ALA A 26 8.85 3.10 11.52
N ALA A 27 9.59 3.26 10.42
CA ALA A 27 10.72 2.41 10.07
C ALA A 27 11.88 2.51 11.08
N LEU A 28 12.00 3.63 11.80
CA LEU A 28 13.02 3.81 12.84
C LEU A 28 12.75 2.95 14.09
N PHE A 29 11.49 2.58 14.33
CA PHE A 29 11.03 1.84 15.52
C PHE A 29 10.81 0.35 15.27
N VAL A 30 11.16 -0.17 14.10
CA VAL A 30 11.04 -1.59 13.78
C VAL A 30 12.04 -2.42 14.60
N LYS A 31 11.61 -3.58 15.13
CA LYS A 31 12.52 -4.56 15.76
C LYS A 31 13.69 -4.87 14.82
N ARG A 32 14.91 -4.61 15.27
CA ARG A 32 16.14 -4.92 14.53
C ARG A 32 16.45 -6.41 14.72
N GLY A 33 16.08 -7.22 13.76
CA GLY A 33 16.41 -8.65 13.72
C GLY A 33 16.50 -9.12 12.28
N GLY A 34 17.46 -9.96 11.95
CA GLY A 34 17.63 -10.52 10.63
C GLY A 34 18.88 -10.06 9.87
N ASP A 35 19.14 -10.71 8.74
CA ASP A 35 20.31 -10.44 7.89
C ASP A 35 20.25 -9.01 7.33
N ARG A 36 21.23 -8.19 7.76
CA ARG A 36 21.39 -6.80 7.30
C ARG A 36 21.56 -6.72 5.78
N SER A 37 22.08 -7.77 5.14
CA SER A 37 22.27 -7.83 3.68
C SER A 37 20.92 -7.98 2.97
N ALA A 38 20.00 -8.79 3.49
CA ALA A 38 18.64 -8.96 2.98
C ALA A 38 17.81 -7.68 3.15
N LEU A 39 17.97 -6.99 4.30
CA LEU A 39 17.33 -5.70 4.56
C LEU A 39 17.80 -4.64 3.56
N ARG A 40 19.10 -4.54 3.33
CA ARG A 40 19.68 -3.59 2.35
C ARG A 40 19.25 -3.91 0.93
N ARG A 41 19.19 -5.20 0.53
CA ARG A 41 18.69 -5.60 -0.80
C ARG A 41 17.23 -5.23 -0.99
N GLY A 42 16.37 -5.52 -0.01
CA GLY A 42 14.96 -5.14 -0.05
C GLY A 42 14.76 -3.63 -0.13
N MET A 43 15.55 -2.85 0.63
CA MET A 43 15.49 -1.39 0.61
C MET A 43 16.00 -0.80 -0.71
N ARG A 44 17.11 -1.32 -1.26
CA ARG A 44 17.62 -0.93 -2.59
C ARG A 44 16.62 -1.23 -3.69
N MET A 45 15.97 -2.39 -3.67
CA MET A 45 14.96 -2.76 -4.66
C MET A 45 13.74 -1.82 -4.61
N ARG A 46 13.27 -1.46 -3.41
CA ARG A 46 12.17 -0.49 -3.24
C ARG A 46 12.55 0.89 -3.70
N LEU A 47 13.79 1.34 -3.37
CA LEU A 47 14.30 2.62 -3.82
C LEU A 47 14.46 2.65 -5.35
N LEU A 48 14.99 1.58 -5.96
CA LEU A 48 15.05 1.44 -7.40
C LEU A 48 13.66 1.47 -8.04
N LEU A 49 12.71 0.72 -7.49
CA LEU A 49 11.33 0.74 -7.99
C LEU A 49 10.73 2.15 -7.90
N PHE A 50 10.94 2.84 -6.80
CA PHE A 50 10.49 4.22 -6.59
C PHE A 50 11.15 5.18 -7.59
N VAL A 51 12.46 5.08 -7.79
CA VAL A 51 13.21 5.89 -8.77
C VAL A 51 12.73 5.58 -10.19
N VAL A 52 12.51 4.31 -10.53
CA VAL A 52 11.98 3.91 -11.84
C VAL A 52 10.57 4.47 -12.06
N ILE A 53 9.69 4.39 -11.07
CA ILE A 53 8.34 4.96 -11.15
C ILE A 53 8.41 6.47 -11.37
N ILE A 54 9.23 7.20 -10.59
CA ILE A 54 9.40 8.65 -10.75
C ILE A 54 10.03 8.98 -12.10
N ALA A 55 11.09 8.28 -12.50
CA ALA A 55 11.75 8.49 -13.79
C ALA A 55 10.79 8.23 -14.96
N THR A 56 10.00 7.16 -14.87
CA THR A 56 8.97 6.86 -15.87
C THR A 56 7.90 7.95 -15.91
N MET A 57 7.45 8.45 -14.76
CA MET A 57 6.50 9.56 -14.70
C MET A 57 7.06 10.85 -15.30
N VAL A 58 8.31 11.18 -14.97
CA VAL A 58 9.00 12.37 -15.51
C VAL A 58 9.21 12.22 -17.03
N PHE A 59 9.63 11.04 -17.49
CA PHE A 59 9.80 10.74 -18.91
C PHE A 59 8.47 10.82 -19.67
N LEU A 60 7.44 10.20 -19.14
CA LEU A 60 6.09 10.22 -19.72
C LEU A 60 5.52 11.66 -19.76
N ARG A 61 5.81 12.48 -18.76
CA ARG A 61 5.42 13.92 -18.79
C ARG A 61 6.00 14.70 -19.97
N ARG A 62 7.12 14.25 -20.53
CA ARG A 62 7.75 14.88 -21.69
C ARG A 62 7.24 14.34 -23.04
N SER A 63 6.52 13.22 -23.02
CA SER A 63 5.96 12.61 -24.24
C SER A 63 4.66 13.33 -24.65
N SER A 64 4.56 13.74 -25.92
CA SER A 64 3.34 14.34 -26.47
C SER A 64 2.13 13.42 -26.38
N SER A 65 2.32 12.12 -26.55
CA SER A 65 1.26 11.11 -26.41
C SER A 65 0.76 10.98 -24.97
N PHE A 66 1.62 11.22 -23.97
CA PHE A 66 1.25 11.21 -22.58
C PHE A 66 0.55 12.52 -22.16
N HIS A 67 0.85 13.65 -22.83
CA HIS A 67 0.07 14.86 -22.66
C HIS A 67 -1.41 14.62 -23.02
N ALA A 68 -1.70 13.89 -24.10
CA ALA A 68 -3.09 13.51 -24.42
C ALA A 68 -3.73 12.65 -23.31
N LEU A 69 -2.99 11.77 -22.65
CA LEU A 69 -3.47 10.96 -21.55
C LEU A 69 -3.58 11.74 -20.23
N GLN A 70 -2.73 12.74 -20.00
CA GLN A 70 -2.83 13.65 -18.84
C GLN A 70 -4.03 14.60 -18.92
N TRP A 71 -4.45 14.98 -20.16
CA TRP A 71 -5.66 15.77 -20.36
C TRP A 71 -6.93 14.98 -20.02
N ALA A 72 -6.84 13.65 -19.87
CA ALA A 72 -7.87 12.84 -19.25
C ALA A 72 -7.86 12.95 -17.71
N VAL A 73 -7.31 14.03 -17.15
CA VAL A 73 -7.57 14.40 -15.73
C VAL A 73 -9.07 14.65 -15.64
N PHE A 74 -9.74 13.80 -14.88
CA PHE A 74 -11.18 13.93 -14.72
C PHE A 74 -11.50 15.30 -14.08
N GLN A 75 -12.00 16.22 -14.87
CA GLN A 75 -12.56 17.52 -14.41
C GLN A 75 -13.93 17.31 -13.75
N SER A 76 -14.17 16.11 -13.22
CA SER A 76 -15.43 15.70 -12.62
C SER A 76 -15.35 15.78 -11.10
N VAL A 77 -16.11 16.68 -10.50
CA VAL A 77 -16.21 16.79 -9.04
C VAL A 77 -16.67 15.50 -8.39
N PRO A 78 -17.68 14.77 -8.88
CA PRO A 78 -18.06 13.48 -8.34
C PRO A 78 -16.92 12.47 -8.29
N LEU A 79 -16.13 12.35 -9.36
CA LEU A 79 -14.99 11.43 -9.39
C LEU A 79 -13.89 11.87 -8.42
N ALA A 80 -13.60 13.18 -8.32
CA ALA A 80 -12.62 13.70 -7.37
C ALA A 80 -13.03 13.46 -5.91
N VAL A 81 -14.31 13.66 -5.58
CA VAL A 81 -14.86 13.39 -4.24
C VAL A 81 -14.81 11.89 -3.93
N THR A 82 -15.24 11.04 -4.86
CA THR A 82 -15.17 9.58 -4.71
C THR A 82 -13.73 9.12 -4.53
N GLY A 83 -12.81 9.61 -5.36
CA GLY A 83 -11.39 9.31 -5.23
C GLY A 83 -10.81 9.72 -3.87
N ALA A 84 -11.13 10.95 -3.41
CA ALA A 84 -10.71 11.44 -2.10
C ALA A 84 -11.27 10.59 -0.96
N ALA A 85 -12.52 10.14 -1.05
CA ALA A 85 -13.12 9.22 -0.07
C ALA A 85 -12.37 7.88 -0.01
N PHE A 86 -12.08 7.27 -1.16
CA PHE A 86 -11.30 6.02 -1.25
C PHE A 86 -9.89 6.19 -0.66
N VAL A 87 -9.19 7.28 -0.98
CA VAL A 87 -7.88 7.59 -0.42
C VAL A 87 -7.96 7.74 1.09
N THR A 88 -8.98 8.40 1.61
CA THR A 88 -9.17 8.62 3.05
C THR A 88 -9.43 7.29 3.79
N VAL A 89 -10.33 6.46 3.28
CA VAL A 89 -10.63 5.14 3.87
C VAL A 89 -9.41 4.23 3.79
N GLY A 90 -8.71 4.22 2.66
CA GLY A 90 -7.49 3.43 2.48
C GLY A 90 -6.38 3.86 3.44
N ALA A 91 -6.18 5.17 3.62
CA ALA A 91 -5.22 5.71 4.58
C ALA A 91 -5.58 5.31 6.02
N ALA A 92 -6.83 5.47 6.42
CA ALA A 92 -7.32 5.09 7.74
C ALA A 92 -7.09 3.59 8.01
N LEU A 93 -7.40 2.72 7.04
CA LEU A 93 -7.14 1.28 7.13
C LEU A 93 -5.64 0.99 7.27
N ALA A 94 -4.79 1.61 6.46
CA ALA A 94 -3.35 1.39 6.50
C ALA A 94 -2.72 1.89 7.81
N PHE A 95 -3.13 3.05 8.32
CA PHE A 95 -2.65 3.59 9.60
C PHE A 95 -3.07 2.72 10.79
N THR A 96 -4.34 2.34 10.85
CA THR A 96 -4.85 1.48 11.93
C THR A 96 -4.20 0.10 11.91
N ALA A 97 -3.99 -0.47 10.72
CA ALA A 97 -3.29 -1.73 10.55
C ALA A 97 -1.81 -1.62 10.97
N ARG A 98 -1.13 -0.54 10.56
CA ARG A 98 0.26 -0.30 10.95
C ARG A 98 0.42 -0.10 12.46
N ALA A 99 -0.52 0.59 13.09
CA ALA A 99 -0.56 0.75 14.54
C ALA A 99 -0.76 -0.61 15.24
N ALA A 100 -1.70 -1.43 14.76
CA ALA A 100 -2.00 -2.74 15.33
C ALA A 100 -0.81 -3.73 15.24
N ILE A 101 -0.08 -3.75 14.11
CA ILE A 101 1.09 -4.62 13.96
C ILE A 101 2.32 -4.12 14.75
N GLY A 102 2.37 -2.82 15.05
CA GLY A 102 3.38 -2.22 15.90
C GLY A 102 4.82 -2.54 15.48
N ARG A 103 5.63 -3.03 16.43
CA ARG A 103 7.06 -3.38 16.22
C ARG A 103 7.25 -4.67 15.42
N ASN A 104 6.20 -5.49 15.24
CA ASN A 104 6.25 -6.70 14.43
C ASN A 104 6.28 -6.42 12.93
N TRP A 105 5.98 -5.17 12.51
CA TRP A 105 6.08 -4.76 11.12
C TRP A 105 7.50 -4.95 10.58
N GLY A 106 7.62 -5.51 9.38
CA GLY A 106 8.91 -5.73 8.75
C GLY A 106 8.81 -6.16 7.29
N SER A 107 9.96 -6.32 6.64
CA SER A 107 10.01 -6.86 5.28
C SER A 107 9.78 -8.37 5.32
N PRO A 108 9.00 -8.94 4.37
CA PRO A 108 8.87 -10.39 4.19
C PRO A 108 10.22 -11.10 4.02
N ALA A 109 11.20 -10.38 3.44
CA ALA A 109 12.55 -10.90 3.24
C ALA A 109 13.38 -11.01 4.54
N VAL A 110 12.92 -10.44 5.65
CA VAL A 110 13.61 -10.47 6.94
C VAL A 110 12.82 -11.35 7.90
N ARG A 111 13.17 -12.63 7.91
CA ARG A 111 12.66 -13.61 8.87
C ARG A 111 13.16 -13.25 10.27
N LYS A 112 12.27 -12.76 11.15
CA LYS A 112 12.60 -12.40 12.52
C LYS A 112 12.30 -13.58 13.44
N SER A 113 13.23 -13.90 14.35
CA SER A 113 13.03 -14.93 15.39
C SER A 113 11.87 -14.61 16.33
N ASP A 114 11.64 -13.30 16.58
CA ASP A 114 10.66 -12.80 17.55
C ASP A 114 9.36 -12.31 16.89
N THR A 115 9.00 -12.90 15.73
CA THR A 115 7.74 -12.58 15.04
C THR A 115 6.57 -13.12 15.86
N GLU A 116 5.57 -12.29 16.09
CA GLU A 116 4.31 -12.64 16.75
C GLU A 116 3.17 -12.65 15.73
N LEU A 117 2.22 -13.56 15.89
CA LEU A 117 1.02 -13.61 15.08
C LEU A 117 0.02 -12.55 15.58
N VAL A 118 -0.06 -11.41 14.87
CA VAL A 118 -1.01 -10.34 15.18
C VAL A 118 -2.35 -10.65 14.52
N THR A 119 -3.39 -10.81 15.33
CA THR A 119 -4.77 -11.09 14.89
C THR A 119 -5.78 -10.05 15.38
N SER A 120 -5.31 -8.91 15.91
CA SER A 120 -6.14 -7.85 16.48
C SER A 120 -6.39 -6.71 15.50
N GLY A 121 -7.34 -5.82 15.81
CA GLY A 121 -7.69 -4.67 14.97
C GLY A 121 -8.15 -5.10 13.57
N PRO A 122 -7.70 -4.46 12.50
CA PRO A 122 -8.06 -4.83 11.12
C PRO A 122 -7.66 -6.26 10.74
N TYR A 123 -6.66 -6.84 11.42
CA TYR A 123 -6.22 -8.23 11.21
C TYR A 123 -7.24 -9.28 11.65
N LYS A 124 -8.31 -8.89 12.35
CA LYS A 124 -9.43 -9.80 12.65
C LYS A 124 -10.20 -10.22 11.40
N VAL A 125 -10.17 -9.41 10.36
CA VAL A 125 -10.98 -9.58 9.14
C VAL A 125 -10.11 -9.85 7.92
N ILE A 126 -9.00 -9.13 7.79
CA ILE A 126 -8.10 -9.16 6.64
C ILE A 126 -6.68 -9.46 7.12
N ARG A 127 -5.97 -10.40 6.45
CA ARG A 127 -4.60 -10.78 6.82
C ARG A 127 -3.55 -9.75 6.41
N HIS A 128 -3.80 -9.00 5.32
CA HIS A 128 -2.88 -7.98 4.81
C HIS A 128 -3.55 -6.59 4.70
N PRO A 129 -4.08 -6.04 5.80
CA PRO A 129 -4.86 -4.79 5.76
C PRO A 129 -4.05 -3.57 5.34
N ILE A 130 -2.72 -3.58 5.54
CA ILE A 130 -1.83 -2.53 5.02
C ILE A 130 -1.84 -2.53 3.49
N TYR A 131 -1.71 -3.70 2.85
CA TYR A 131 -1.74 -3.81 1.39
C TYR A 131 -3.11 -3.41 0.84
N SER A 132 -4.19 -3.83 1.49
CA SER A 132 -5.56 -3.44 1.14
C SER A 132 -5.75 -1.92 1.21
N GLY A 133 -5.27 -1.29 2.27
CA GLY A 133 -5.33 0.16 2.44
C GLY A 133 -4.56 0.91 1.35
N LEU A 134 -3.34 0.47 1.04
CA LEU A 134 -2.53 1.07 -0.03
C LEU A 134 -3.17 0.89 -1.42
N LEU A 135 -3.71 -0.29 -1.72
CA LEU A 135 -4.42 -0.53 -2.97
C LEU A 135 -5.67 0.35 -3.08
N LEU A 136 -6.39 0.53 -1.99
CA LEU A 136 -7.55 1.41 -1.94
C LEU A 136 -7.17 2.88 -2.17
N MET A 137 -6.06 3.34 -1.58
CA MET A 137 -5.51 4.68 -1.84
C MET A 137 -5.13 4.86 -3.31
N MET A 138 -4.42 3.88 -3.90
CA MET A 138 -4.02 3.93 -5.31
C MET A 138 -5.25 3.93 -6.23
N THR A 139 -6.25 3.10 -5.94
CA THR A 139 -7.53 3.06 -6.66
C THR A 139 -8.25 4.40 -6.59
N GLY A 140 -8.34 5.00 -5.39
CA GLY A 140 -8.92 6.33 -5.21
C GLY A 140 -8.18 7.40 -5.99
N THR A 141 -6.85 7.35 -6.04
CA THR A 141 -6.02 8.24 -6.84
C THR A 141 -6.31 8.09 -8.33
N SER A 142 -6.49 6.84 -8.81
CA SER A 142 -6.84 6.56 -10.20
C SER A 142 -8.21 7.11 -10.58
N ILE A 143 -9.18 6.98 -9.69
CA ILE A 143 -10.56 7.49 -9.90
C ILE A 143 -10.59 9.02 -9.86
N GLY A 144 -9.91 9.64 -8.88
CA GLY A 144 -10.04 11.06 -8.59
C GLY A 144 -9.08 11.97 -9.35
N LEU A 145 -7.94 11.44 -9.84
CA LEU A 145 -6.91 12.23 -10.47
C LEU A 145 -6.76 11.94 -11.97
N SER A 146 -6.45 10.71 -12.33
CA SER A 146 -6.22 10.35 -13.74
C SER A 146 -6.26 8.83 -13.94
N PRO A 147 -6.86 8.35 -15.05
CA PRO A 147 -6.91 6.94 -15.40
C PRO A 147 -5.51 6.33 -15.64
N ALA A 148 -4.49 7.14 -15.92
CA ALA A 148 -3.12 6.65 -16.06
C ALA A 148 -2.60 5.92 -14.81
N TRP A 149 -3.14 6.22 -13.62
CA TRP A 149 -2.78 5.55 -12.37
C TRP A 149 -3.25 4.10 -12.28
N TRP A 150 -4.20 3.65 -13.11
CA TRP A 150 -4.62 2.24 -13.13
C TRP A 150 -3.49 1.29 -13.46
N PHE A 151 -2.52 1.72 -14.28
CA PHE A 151 -1.32 0.92 -14.52
C PHE A 151 -0.54 0.65 -13.22
N VAL A 152 -0.40 1.67 -12.36
CA VAL A 152 0.26 1.54 -11.05
C VAL A 152 -0.55 0.62 -10.13
N VAL A 153 -1.88 0.72 -10.14
CA VAL A 153 -2.77 -0.17 -9.35
C VAL A 153 -2.57 -1.62 -9.74
N ILE A 154 -2.54 -1.93 -11.05
CA ILE A 154 -2.35 -3.29 -11.55
C ILE A 154 -0.99 -3.85 -11.10
N LEU A 155 0.09 -3.10 -11.32
CA LEU A 155 1.44 -3.53 -10.92
C LEU A 155 1.56 -3.70 -9.41
N ALA A 156 1.01 -2.77 -8.63
CA ALA A 156 1.00 -2.86 -7.18
C ALA A 156 0.17 -4.05 -6.68
N SER A 157 -0.96 -4.36 -7.32
CA SER A 157 -1.79 -5.52 -6.99
C SER A 157 -1.02 -6.83 -7.19
N LEU A 158 -0.34 -6.98 -8.32
CA LEU A 158 0.50 -8.15 -8.60
C LEU A 158 1.64 -8.28 -7.57
N TYR A 159 2.31 -7.17 -7.27
CA TYR A 159 3.38 -7.14 -6.28
C TYR A 159 2.87 -7.52 -4.87
N PHE A 160 1.76 -6.92 -4.41
CA PHE A 160 1.21 -7.21 -3.08
C PHE A 160 0.66 -8.62 -2.96
N LEU A 161 0.03 -9.16 -4.01
CA LEU A 161 -0.42 -10.56 -4.04
C LEU A 161 0.76 -11.52 -3.89
N ARG A 162 1.85 -11.28 -4.62
CA ARG A 162 3.06 -12.09 -4.51
C ARG A 162 3.69 -11.97 -3.11
N SER A 163 3.80 -10.76 -2.59
CA SER A 163 4.34 -10.51 -1.24
C SER A 163 3.48 -11.17 -0.17
N ALA A 164 2.15 -11.03 -0.25
CA ALA A 164 1.23 -11.64 0.69
C ALA A 164 1.37 -13.17 0.72
N ARG A 165 1.44 -13.82 -0.44
CA ARG A 165 1.64 -15.28 -0.51
C ARG A 165 2.94 -15.72 0.15
N SER A 166 4.05 -15.04 -0.13
CA SER A 166 5.34 -15.33 0.49
C SER A 166 5.33 -15.11 2.01
N GLU A 167 4.59 -14.09 2.49
CA GLU A 167 4.39 -13.86 3.92
C GLU A 167 3.53 -14.97 4.54
N GLU A 168 2.47 -15.42 3.88
CA GLU A 168 1.61 -16.50 4.35
C GLU A 168 2.34 -17.85 4.44
N GLU A 169 3.22 -18.15 3.48
CA GLU A 169 4.09 -19.32 3.51
C GLU A 169 4.99 -19.28 4.75
N PHE A 170 5.70 -18.17 4.97
CA PHE A 170 6.55 -17.98 6.15
C PHE A 170 5.77 -18.07 7.47
N MET A 171 4.57 -17.48 7.54
CA MET A 171 3.73 -17.50 8.73
C MET A 171 3.18 -18.92 9.01
N THR A 172 2.91 -19.70 7.97
CA THR A 172 2.48 -21.11 8.09
C THR A 172 3.62 -21.97 8.64
N GLU A 173 4.85 -21.77 8.14
CA GLU A 173 6.03 -22.46 8.69
C GLU A 173 6.29 -22.08 10.15
N ARG A 174 6.10 -20.83 10.51
CA ARG A 174 6.39 -20.28 11.84
C ARG A 174 5.33 -20.64 12.89
N PHE A 175 4.07 -20.71 12.47
CA PHE A 175 2.91 -20.98 13.32
C PHE A 175 2.04 -22.09 12.72
N PRO A 176 2.54 -23.36 12.69
CA PRO A 176 1.92 -24.43 11.91
C PRO A 176 0.50 -24.78 12.35
N GLU A 177 0.14 -24.54 13.61
CA GLU A 177 -1.21 -24.79 14.11
C GLU A 177 -2.07 -23.51 14.13
N ALA A 178 -1.50 -22.39 14.60
CA ALA A 178 -2.26 -21.15 14.82
C ALA A 178 -2.58 -20.42 13.50
N TYR A 179 -1.65 -20.42 12.53
CA TYR A 179 -1.86 -19.66 11.29
C TYR A 179 -2.91 -20.27 10.37
N PRO A 180 -2.99 -21.60 10.14
CA PRO A 180 -4.08 -22.21 9.38
C PRO A 180 -5.45 -21.92 9.97
N ALA A 181 -5.61 -21.99 11.29
CA ALA A 181 -6.85 -21.65 11.98
C ALA A 181 -7.22 -20.16 11.81
N TYR A 182 -6.24 -19.26 11.85
CA TYR A 182 -6.42 -17.83 11.56
C TYR A 182 -6.82 -17.59 10.10
N ARG A 183 -6.13 -18.25 9.16
CA ARG A 183 -6.39 -18.16 7.72
C ARG A 183 -7.81 -18.62 7.35
N ALA A 184 -8.32 -19.66 8.01
CA ALA A 184 -9.66 -20.18 7.75
C ALA A 184 -10.78 -19.18 8.04
N ARG A 185 -10.58 -18.25 9.00
CA ARG A 185 -11.60 -17.26 9.42
C ARG A 185 -11.39 -15.86 8.85
N THR A 186 -10.30 -15.63 8.10
CA THR A 186 -9.93 -14.30 7.58
C THR A 186 -9.70 -14.33 6.08
N LYS A 187 -9.80 -13.17 5.42
CA LYS A 187 -9.51 -13.02 3.99
C LYS A 187 -8.14 -12.42 3.77
N MET A 188 -7.55 -12.63 2.58
CA MET A 188 -6.20 -12.16 2.29
C MET A 188 -6.14 -10.63 2.18
N LEU A 189 -6.86 -10.05 1.22
CA LEU A 189 -6.80 -8.63 0.88
C LEU A 189 -8.15 -7.92 0.94
N VAL A 190 -9.21 -8.55 0.44
CA VAL A 190 -10.53 -7.92 0.32
C VAL A 190 -11.50 -8.66 1.23
N PRO A 191 -12.19 -7.94 2.17
CA PRO A 191 -13.20 -8.57 3.01
C PRO A 191 -14.21 -9.31 2.16
N PHE A 192 -14.55 -10.52 2.55
CA PHE A 192 -15.56 -11.40 1.93
C PHE A 192 -15.23 -11.96 0.54
N LEU A 193 -14.14 -11.52 -0.13
CA LEU A 193 -13.78 -12.00 -1.48
C LEU A 193 -12.49 -12.82 -1.50
N ILE A 194 -11.36 -12.22 -1.19
CA ILE A 194 -10.04 -12.84 -1.32
C ILE A 194 -9.24 -12.64 -0.03
#